data_0bd3f1ca2e21ac0446453dca47e0ad4d
#
_entry.id   0bd3f1ca2e21ac0446453dca47e0ad4d
#
_cell.length_a   1.000
_cell.length_b   1.000
_cell.length_c   1.000
_cell.angle_alpha   90.00
_cell.angle_beta   90.00
_cell.angle_gamma   90.00
#
_symmetry.space_group_name_H-M   'P 1'
#
loop_
_entity.id
_entity.type
_entity.pdbx_description
1 polymer ?
#
loop_
_entity_poly.entity_id
_entity_poly.type
_entity_poly.pdbx_seq_one_letter_code
_entity_poly.pdbx_strand_id
1 'polypeptide(L)'
;MARRSVAYNSLEDSVEIVTGDIKEAVRLFGPASFDVVTSNPPYMTGQHGLTNPNEARAIARHEILCTLEDVVQAAAGLLKPQGRFYMVHRPFRLAEIFGVLGKYKLEPKRMRLVYPYMDREPNMVLIEACKGGRPRITVEKPLIVYQRPGVYTDEIYDVYGY
;
A
#
# COMPACT_ATOMS: atom_id res chain seq x y z
N MET A 1 19.25 6.32 -3.79
CA MET A 1 19.09 5.90 -2.38
C MET A 1 18.90 4.39 -2.28
N ALA A 2 17.83 3.78 -2.80
CA ALA A 2 17.53 2.37 -2.62
C ALA A 2 18.68 1.40 -2.99
N ARG A 3 19.32 1.54 -4.17
CA ARG A 3 20.48 0.70 -4.56
C ARG A 3 21.64 0.77 -3.56
N ARG A 4 21.93 1.95 -2.98
CA ARG A 4 22.97 2.08 -1.94
C ARG A 4 22.58 1.38 -0.65
N SER A 5 21.28 1.41 -0.28
CA SER A 5 20.81 0.68 0.91
C SER A 5 20.92 -0.84 0.72
N VAL A 6 20.61 -1.35 -0.48
CA VAL A 6 20.77 -2.77 -0.80
C VAL A 6 22.25 -3.18 -0.66
N ALA A 7 23.16 -2.44 -1.29
CA ALA A 7 24.59 -2.71 -1.19
C ALA A 7 25.14 -2.59 0.23
N TYR A 8 24.71 -1.56 0.98
CA TYR A 8 25.14 -1.36 2.37
C TYR A 8 24.74 -2.52 3.29
N ASN A 9 23.60 -3.16 3.01
CA ASN A 9 23.10 -4.29 3.80
C ASN A 9 23.46 -5.67 3.20
N SER A 10 24.29 -5.72 2.14
CA SER A 10 24.70 -6.96 1.46
C SER A 10 23.49 -7.80 0.99
N LEU A 11 22.51 -7.15 0.38
CA LEU A 11 21.24 -7.75 -0.08
C LEU A 11 21.17 -7.89 -1.61
N GLU A 12 22.28 -7.69 -2.35
CA GLU A 12 22.31 -7.67 -3.82
C GLU A 12 21.82 -8.98 -4.44
N ASP A 13 22.08 -10.11 -3.80
CA ASP A 13 21.67 -11.44 -4.25
C ASP A 13 20.15 -11.70 -4.04
N SER A 14 19.50 -10.89 -3.21
CA SER A 14 18.10 -11.10 -2.81
C SER A 14 17.17 -9.96 -3.21
N VAL A 15 17.72 -8.77 -3.52
CA VAL A 15 16.94 -7.55 -3.80
C VAL A 15 17.43 -6.87 -5.06
N GLU A 16 16.58 -6.81 -6.06
CA GLU A 16 16.81 -6.05 -7.27
C GLU A 16 16.06 -4.71 -7.24
N ILE A 17 16.74 -3.60 -7.56
CA ILE A 17 16.15 -2.26 -7.69
C ILE A 17 16.02 -1.89 -9.17
N VAL A 18 14.79 -1.94 -9.66
CA VAL A 18 14.44 -1.54 -11.02
C VAL A 18 13.81 -0.15 -11.00
N THR A 19 14.22 0.72 -11.92
CA THR A 19 13.63 2.05 -12.11
C THR A 19 12.75 2.00 -13.35
N GLY A 20 11.49 2.41 -13.22
CA GLY A 20 10.54 2.41 -14.33
C GLY A 20 9.20 3.07 -13.95
N ASP A 21 8.34 3.27 -14.94
CA ASP A 21 6.95 3.65 -14.72
C ASP A 21 6.15 2.41 -14.31
N ILE A 22 5.31 2.52 -13.26
CA ILE A 22 4.47 1.42 -12.79
C ILE A 22 3.50 0.92 -13.87
N LYS A 23 3.07 1.79 -14.77
CA LYS A 23 2.21 1.45 -15.92
C LYS A 23 2.87 0.46 -16.87
N GLU A 24 4.19 0.45 -16.89
CA GLU A 24 5.01 -0.45 -17.70
C GLU A 24 5.46 -1.71 -16.94
N ALA A 25 5.08 -1.85 -15.66
CA ALA A 25 5.58 -2.92 -14.80
C ALA A 25 5.28 -4.32 -15.36
N VAL A 26 4.07 -4.54 -15.89
CA VAL A 26 3.71 -5.83 -16.52
C VAL A 26 4.55 -6.12 -17.77
N ARG A 27 4.90 -5.10 -18.55
CA ARG A 27 5.79 -5.26 -19.71
C ARG A 27 7.23 -5.57 -19.28
N LEU A 28 7.69 -4.97 -18.19
CA LEU A 28 9.06 -5.15 -17.67
C LEU A 28 9.27 -6.53 -17.03
N PHE A 29 8.30 -7.00 -16.25
CA PHE A 29 8.44 -8.21 -15.43
C PHE A 29 7.66 -9.43 -15.96
N GLY A 30 6.81 -9.23 -16.97
CA GLY A 30 5.91 -10.23 -17.48
C GLY A 30 4.62 -10.36 -16.65
N PRO A 31 3.52 -10.83 -17.26
CA PRO A 31 2.27 -11.08 -16.55
C PRO A 31 2.38 -12.28 -15.62
N ALA A 32 1.65 -12.27 -14.51
CA ALA A 32 1.57 -13.40 -13.57
C ALA A 32 2.94 -13.91 -13.09
N SER A 33 3.89 -13.01 -12.84
CA SER A 33 5.28 -13.33 -12.47
C SER A 33 5.52 -13.35 -10.96
N PHE A 34 4.63 -12.74 -10.15
CA PHE A 34 4.82 -12.62 -8.71
C PHE A 34 3.73 -13.32 -7.89
N ASP A 35 4.13 -13.90 -6.77
CA ASP A 35 3.22 -14.49 -5.77
C ASP A 35 2.65 -13.41 -4.85
N VAL A 36 3.45 -12.36 -4.57
CA VAL A 36 3.10 -11.24 -3.70
C VAL A 36 3.52 -9.93 -4.35
N VAL A 37 2.62 -8.94 -4.27
CA VAL A 37 2.90 -7.54 -4.61
C VAL A 37 2.52 -6.68 -3.41
N THR A 38 3.39 -5.74 -3.03
CA THR A 38 3.11 -4.77 -1.98
C THR A 38 3.17 -3.35 -2.52
N SER A 39 2.37 -2.45 -1.99
CA SER A 39 2.38 -1.05 -2.37
C SER A 39 2.07 -0.10 -1.21
N ASN A 40 2.79 0.99 -1.19
CA ASN A 40 2.52 2.17 -0.39
C ASN A 40 2.39 3.36 -1.37
N PRO A 41 1.24 3.49 -2.07
CA PRO A 41 1.08 4.49 -3.13
C PRO A 41 0.88 5.90 -2.56
N PRO A 42 0.96 6.96 -3.38
CA PRO A 42 0.56 8.29 -2.97
C PRO A 42 -0.90 8.32 -2.47
N TYR A 43 -1.16 8.99 -1.33
CA TYR A 43 -2.46 8.91 -0.65
C TYR A 43 -3.45 9.99 -1.04
N MET A 44 -2.99 11.10 -1.61
CA MET A 44 -3.79 12.32 -1.75
C MET A 44 -4.28 12.51 -3.17
N THR A 45 -5.59 12.73 -3.32
CA THR A 45 -6.15 13.36 -4.51
C THR A 45 -6.00 14.88 -4.37
N GLY A 46 -5.58 15.56 -5.44
CA GLY A 46 -5.24 17.00 -5.42
C GLY A 46 -6.37 17.96 -5.01
N GLN A 47 -7.48 17.46 -4.45
CA GLN A 47 -8.67 18.26 -4.10
C GLN A 47 -8.98 18.36 -2.60
N HIS A 48 -8.28 17.69 -1.70
CA HIS A 48 -8.64 17.68 -0.28
C HIS A 48 -7.60 18.34 0.64
N GLY A 49 -7.93 19.55 1.09
CA GLY A 49 -7.57 20.03 2.42
C GLY A 49 -6.14 20.48 2.69
N LEU A 50 -5.31 20.74 1.69
CA LEU A 50 -3.99 21.29 1.92
C LEU A 50 -4.01 22.80 2.00
N THR A 51 -3.66 23.33 3.18
CA THR A 51 -3.49 24.77 3.44
C THR A 51 -2.21 25.33 2.80
N ASN A 52 -1.28 24.47 2.36
CA ASN A 52 -0.02 24.88 1.74
C ASN A 52 -0.04 24.65 0.21
N PRO A 53 -0.04 25.73 -0.62
CA PRO A 53 -0.07 25.62 -2.08
C PRO A 53 1.09 24.84 -2.70
N ASN A 54 2.26 24.81 -2.04
CA ASN A 54 3.44 24.10 -2.55
C ASN A 54 3.33 22.59 -2.33
N GLU A 55 2.78 22.16 -1.20
CA GLU A 55 2.50 20.75 -0.93
C GLU A 55 1.37 20.23 -1.82
N ALA A 56 0.31 21.03 -2.00
CA ALA A 56 -0.79 20.71 -2.93
C ALA A 56 -0.29 20.48 -4.36
N ARG A 57 0.63 21.33 -4.84
CA ARG A 57 1.24 21.17 -6.18
C ARG A 57 2.16 19.96 -6.29
N ALA A 58 2.93 19.64 -5.25
CA ALA A 58 3.78 18.46 -5.22
C ALA A 58 2.95 17.18 -5.25
N ILE A 59 1.90 17.10 -4.45
CA ILE A 59 0.98 15.96 -4.37
C ILE A 59 0.20 15.80 -5.68
N ALA A 60 -0.35 16.89 -6.24
CA ALA A 60 -1.04 16.87 -7.52
C ALA A 60 -0.13 16.37 -8.67
N ARG A 61 1.17 16.71 -8.66
CA ARG A 61 2.14 16.17 -9.63
C ARG A 61 2.34 14.67 -9.47
N HIS A 62 2.35 14.14 -8.25
CA HIS A 62 2.52 12.70 -8.00
C HIS A 62 1.28 11.90 -8.43
N GLU A 63 0.06 12.43 -8.26
CA GLU A 63 -1.15 11.78 -8.76
C GLU A 63 -1.35 11.88 -10.28
N ILE A 64 -0.84 12.94 -10.91
CA ILE A 64 -0.81 13.04 -12.39
C ILE A 64 0.06 11.92 -12.98
N LEU A 65 1.06 11.45 -12.24
CA LEU A 65 2.00 10.44 -12.70
C LEU A 65 1.57 9.00 -12.35
N CYS A 66 0.85 8.79 -11.24
CA CYS A 66 0.44 7.47 -10.76
C CYS A 66 -0.83 7.55 -9.92
N THR A 67 -1.93 7.02 -10.44
CA THR A 67 -3.21 6.92 -9.74
C THR A 67 -3.30 5.65 -8.92
N LEU A 68 -4.27 5.58 -8.00
CA LEU A 68 -4.62 4.33 -7.29
C LEU A 68 -4.96 3.21 -8.30
N GLU A 69 -5.66 3.56 -9.37
CA GLU A 69 -6.04 2.60 -10.41
C GLU A 69 -4.81 2.04 -11.14
N ASP A 70 -3.81 2.86 -11.48
CA ASP A 70 -2.57 2.41 -12.11
C ASP A 70 -1.85 1.38 -11.22
N VAL A 71 -1.79 1.62 -9.92
CA VAL A 71 -1.17 0.71 -8.94
C VAL A 71 -1.90 -0.63 -8.87
N VAL A 72 -3.23 -0.59 -8.74
CA VAL A 72 -4.06 -1.80 -8.62
C VAL A 72 -4.06 -2.59 -9.93
N GLN A 73 -4.11 -1.92 -11.07
CA GLN A 73 -4.02 -2.55 -12.39
C GLN A 73 -2.67 -3.25 -12.58
N ALA A 74 -1.57 -2.57 -12.27
CA ALA A 74 -0.23 -3.16 -12.35
C ALA A 74 -0.10 -4.36 -11.42
N ALA A 75 -0.53 -4.25 -10.17
CA ALA A 75 -0.51 -5.35 -9.20
C ALA A 75 -1.32 -6.56 -9.71
N ALA A 76 -2.53 -6.32 -10.21
CA ALA A 76 -3.37 -7.39 -10.76
C ALA A 76 -2.73 -8.08 -11.97
N GLY A 77 -2.03 -7.34 -12.84
CA GLY A 77 -1.32 -7.89 -14.00
C GLY A 77 -0.10 -8.73 -13.60
N LEU A 78 0.64 -8.28 -12.60
CA LEU A 78 1.87 -8.91 -12.12
C LEU A 78 1.60 -10.18 -11.29
N LEU A 79 0.51 -10.23 -10.54
CA LEU A 79 0.20 -11.35 -9.66
C LEU A 79 -0.19 -12.61 -10.42
N LYS A 80 0.32 -13.74 -9.95
CA LYS A 80 -0.19 -15.07 -10.31
C LYS A 80 -1.64 -15.25 -9.83
N PRO A 81 -2.40 -16.20 -10.40
CA PRO A 81 -3.68 -16.61 -9.82
C PRO A 81 -3.52 -16.97 -8.34
N GLN A 82 -4.43 -16.50 -7.48
CA GLN A 82 -4.37 -16.62 -6.01
C GLN A 82 -3.21 -15.87 -5.33
N GLY A 83 -2.41 -15.10 -6.08
CA GLY A 83 -1.37 -14.22 -5.53
C GLY A 83 -1.97 -13.12 -4.64
N ARG A 84 -1.15 -12.58 -3.76
CA ARG A 84 -1.56 -11.64 -2.72
C ARG A 84 -1.08 -10.21 -3.01
N PHE A 85 -2.00 -9.27 -2.87
CA PHE A 85 -1.71 -7.83 -2.91
C PHE A 85 -1.85 -7.23 -1.53
N TYR A 86 -0.82 -6.56 -1.05
CA TYR A 86 -0.86 -5.82 0.21
C TYR A 86 -0.70 -4.33 -0.06
N MET A 87 -1.56 -3.53 0.56
CA MET A 87 -1.55 -2.08 0.38
C MET A 87 -1.75 -1.34 1.70
N VAL A 88 -1.00 -0.25 1.87
CA VAL A 88 -1.24 0.75 2.91
C VAL A 88 -1.90 1.95 2.27
N HIS A 89 -2.97 2.47 2.87
CA HIS A 89 -3.67 3.65 2.33
C HIS A 89 -4.39 4.46 3.42
N ARG A 90 -5.11 5.50 3.02
CA ARG A 90 -5.94 6.32 3.91
C ARG A 90 -7.36 5.77 4.00
N PRO A 91 -7.98 5.68 5.22
CA PRO A 91 -9.31 5.11 5.42
C PRO A 91 -10.42 5.85 4.67
N PHE A 92 -10.32 7.16 4.49
CA PHE A 92 -11.34 7.95 3.80
C PHE A 92 -11.53 7.57 2.31
N ARG A 93 -10.57 6.84 1.72
CA ARG A 93 -10.67 6.33 0.35
C ARG A 93 -11.15 4.87 0.27
N LEU A 94 -11.59 4.25 1.34
CA LEU A 94 -11.96 2.82 1.36
C LEU A 94 -12.99 2.43 0.31
N ALA A 95 -14.02 3.26 0.10
CA ALA A 95 -15.04 3.00 -0.91
C ALA A 95 -14.44 2.96 -2.33
N GLU A 96 -13.57 3.92 -2.66
CA GLU A 96 -12.85 3.96 -3.93
C GLU A 96 -11.92 2.76 -4.08
N ILE A 97 -11.13 2.47 -3.03
CA ILE A 97 -10.18 1.35 -3.01
C ILE A 97 -10.89 0.03 -3.32
N PHE A 98 -11.98 -0.27 -2.64
CA PHE A 98 -12.74 -1.51 -2.87
C PHE A 98 -13.37 -1.56 -4.26
N GLY A 99 -13.86 -0.44 -4.78
CA GLY A 99 -14.35 -0.35 -6.15
C GLY A 99 -13.27 -0.67 -7.18
N VAL A 100 -12.08 -0.08 -7.02
CA VAL A 100 -10.95 -0.31 -7.92
C VAL A 100 -10.41 -1.75 -7.79
N LEU A 101 -10.26 -2.28 -6.58
CA LEU A 101 -9.85 -3.67 -6.36
C LEU A 101 -10.80 -4.65 -7.06
N GLY A 102 -12.13 -4.46 -6.89
CA GLY A 102 -13.17 -5.28 -7.54
C GLY A 102 -13.09 -5.24 -9.06
N LYS A 103 -12.86 -4.06 -9.65
CA LYS A 103 -12.69 -3.86 -11.10
C LYS A 103 -11.59 -4.75 -11.68
N TYR A 104 -10.48 -4.92 -10.96
CA TYR A 104 -9.32 -5.70 -11.38
C TYR A 104 -9.27 -7.12 -10.80
N LYS A 105 -10.38 -7.62 -10.23
CA LYS A 105 -10.49 -8.98 -9.67
C LYS A 105 -9.48 -9.27 -8.56
N LEU A 106 -9.11 -8.24 -7.80
CA LEU A 106 -8.38 -8.34 -6.55
C LEU A 106 -9.40 -8.32 -5.41
N GLU A 107 -9.79 -9.49 -4.94
CA GLU A 107 -10.80 -9.63 -3.87
C GLU A 107 -10.21 -9.27 -2.52
N PRO A 108 -10.74 -8.26 -1.79
CA PRO A 108 -10.30 -7.94 -0.43
C PRO A 108 -10.50 -9.12 0.52
N LYS A 109 -9.45 -9.51 1.25
CA LYS A 109 -9.47 -10.66 2.16
C LYS A 109 -9.34 -10.28 3.62
N ARG A 110 -8.52 -9.28 3.92
CA ARG A 110 -8.34 -8.75 5.26
C ARG A 110 -8.17 -7.24 5.19
N MET A 111 -8.67 -6.55 6.20
CA MET A 111 -8.35 -5.15 6.44
C MET A 111 -8.09 -4.90 7.92
N ARG A 112 -7.21 -3.96 8.20
CA ARG A 112 -6.90 -3.52 9.55
C ARG A 112 -6.77 -2.01 9.57
N LEU A 113 -7.50 -1.35 10.45
CA LEU A 113 -7.39 0.09 10.67
C LEU A 113 -6.23 0.37 11.63
N VAL A 114 -5.45 1.39 11.33
CA VAL A 114 -4.30 1.82 12.14
C VAL A 114 -4.63 3.17 12.77
N TYR A 115 -4.51 3.22 14.09
CA TYR A 115 -4.82 4.37 14.92
C TYR A 115 -3.53 4.93 15.51
N PRO A 116 -3.28 6.24 15.45
CA PRO A 116 -2.13 6.82 16.14
C PRO A 116 -2.23 6.65 17.66
N TYR A 117 -3.43 6.84 18.22
CA TYR A 117 -3.80 6.64 19.62
C TYR A 117 -5.20 6.04 19.70
N MET A 118 -5.54 5.41 20.83
CA MET A 118 -6.83 4.74 21.02
C MET A 118 -8.04 5.72 20.96
N ASP A 119 -7.85 6.98 21.32
CA ASP A 119 -8.85 8.05 21.37
C ASP A 119 -8.89 8.91 20.09
N ARG A 120 -8.17 8.50 19.04
CA ARG A 120 -8.10 9.23 17.76
C ARG A 120 -8.74 8.41 16.64
N GLU A 121 -9.10 9.09 15.57
CA GLU A 121 -9.55 8.42 14.34
C GLU A 121 -8.40 7.67 13.66
N PRO A 122 -8.71 6.57 12.92
CA PRO A 122 -7.70 5.85 12.17
C PRO A 122 -7.13 6.75 11.06
N ASN A 123 -5.83 6.77 10.94
CA ASN A 123 -5.14 7.55 9.92
C ASN A 123 -4.60 6.71 8.76
N MET A 124 -4.56 5.38 8.91
CA MET A 124 -4.15 4.44 7.86
C MET A 124 -5.03 3.19 7.87
N VAL A 125 -5.07 2.51 6.74
CA VAL A 125 -5.66 1.18 6.58
C VAL A 125 -4.66 0.26 5.88
N LEU A 126 -4.53 -0.95 6.41
CA LEU A 126 -3.80 -2.05 5.79
C LEU A 126 -4.82 -2.95 5.12
N ILE A 127 -4.60 -3.29 3.86
CA ILE A 127 -5.50 -4.12 3.06
C ILE A 127 -4.71 -5.26 2.43
N GLU A 128 -5.22 -6.47 2.57
CA GLU A 128 -4.82 -7.63 1.81
C GLU A 128 -5.92 -7.98 0.81
N ALA A 129 -5.55 -8.17 -0.46
CA ALA A 129 -6.44 -8.66 -1.50
C ALA A 129 -5.84 -9.89 -2.20
N CYS A 130 -6.69 -10.72 -2.79
CA CYS A 130 -6.30 -11.95 -3.48
C CYS A 130 -6.77 -11.92 -4.93
N LYS A 131 -5.88 -12.20 -5.88
CA LYS A 131 -6.24 -12.27 -7.30
C LYS A 131 -7.15 -13.46 -7.58
N GLY A 132 -8.38 -13.20 -8.05
CA GLY A 132 -9.40 -14.22 -8.30
C GLY A 132 -9.91 -14.90 -7.01
N GLY A 133 -9.79 -14.24 -5.87
CA GLY A 133 -10.31 -14.74 -4.59
C GLY A 133 -11.84 -14.81 -4.59
N ARG A 134 -12.39 -15.64 -3.69
CA ARG A 134 -13.85 -15.69 -3.44
C ARG A 134 -14.24 -14.55 -2.49
N PRO A 135 -15.47 -13.99 -2.58
CA PRO A 135 -15.95 -12.94 -1.68
C PRO A 135 -15.88 -13.37 -0.21
N ARG A 136 -15.20 -12.61 0.58
CA ARG A 136 -15.18 -12.61 2.05
C ARG A 136 -14.03 -11.73 2.55
N ILE A 137 -14.35 -10.72 3.32
CA ILE A 137 -13.34 -9.89 4.01
C ILE A 137 -13.39 -10.14 5.52
N THR A 138 -12.22 -10.19 6.15
CA THR A 138 -12.06 -10.19 7.60
C THR A 138 -11.59 -8.79 8.03
N VAL A 139 -12.32 -8.17 8.94
CA VAL A 139 -11.89 -6.93 9.60
C VAL A 139 -11.18 -7.32 10.89
N GLU A 140 -9.89 -7.00 10.97
CA GLU A 140 -9.06 -7.34 12.12
C GLU A 140 -9.22 -6.30 13.25
N LYS A 141 -8.79 -6.66 14.46
CA LYS A 141 -8.73 -5.73 15.58
C LYS A 141 -7.86 -4.51 15.20
N PRO A 142 -8.18 -3.30 15.70
CA PRO A 142 -7.38 -2.11 15.42
C PRO A 142 -5.90 -2.30 15.78
N LEU A 143 -5.00 -1.67 15.01
CA LEU A 143 -3.61 -1.52 15.39
C LEU A 143 -3.44 -0.13 16.02
N ILE A 144 -3.11 -0.08 17.28
CA ILE A 144 -2.81 1.18 17.99
C ILE A 144 -1.30 1.38 17.98
N VAL A 145 -0.85 2.52 17.45
CA VAL A 145 0.59 2.78 17.29
C VAL A 145 1.23 3.21 18.60
N TYR A 146 0.62 4.17 19.30
CA TYR A 146 1.20 4.75 20.52
C TYR A 146 0.31 4.50 21.74
N GLN A 147 0.92 4.12 22.86
CA GLN A 147 0.28 4.13 24.19
C GLN A 147 0.17 5.56 24.73
N ARG A 148 1.23 6.36 24.51
CA ARG A 148 1.37 7.76 24.87
C ARG A 148 2.42 8.43 23.98
N PRO A 149 2.53 9.77 23.96
CA PRO A 149 3.53 10.44 23.12
C PRO A 149 4.94 9.87 23.28
N GLY A 150 5.52 9.43 22.14
CA GLY A 150 6.87 8.87 22.08
C GLY A 150 7.03 7.42 22.57
N VAL A 151 5.94 6.74 22.96
CA VAL A 151 5.97 5.32 23.41
C VAL A 151 5.06 4.48 22.54
N TYR A 152 5.61 3.52 21.82
CA TYR A 152 4.85 2.57 21.03
C TYR A 152 4.09 1.56 21.91
N THR A 153 3.07 0.91 21.34
CA THR A 153 2.43 -0.26 21.95
C THR A 153 3.31 -1.49 21.83
N ASP A 154 3.11 -2.47 22.69
CA ASP A 154 3.86 -3.74 22.65
C ASP A 154 3.73 -4.43 21.30
N GLU A 155 2.54 -4.37 20.68
CA GLU A 155 2.32 -4.93 19.34
C GLU A 155 3.19 -4.26 18.27
N ILE A 156 3.46 -2.96 18.38
CA ILE A 156 4.37 -2.26 17.46
C ILE A 156 5.82 -2.70 17.70
N TYR A 157 6.23 -2.86 18.95
CA TYR A 157 7.56 -3.37 19.26
C TYR A 157 7.74 -4.80 18.70
N ASP A 158 6.75 -5.68 18.88
CA ASP A 158 6.77 -7.04 18.32
C ASP A 158 6.88 -7.05 16.79
N VAL A 159 6.11 -6.17 16.09
CA VAL A 159 6.13 -6.08 14.62
C VAL A 159 7.49 -5.62 14.09
N TYR A 160 8.19 -4.76 14.79
CA TYR A 160 9.50 -4.23 14.38
C TYR A 160 10.68 -5.00 14.96
N GLY A 161 10.46 -5.97 15.86
CA GLY A 161 11.50 -6.80 16.46
C GLY A 161 12.39 -6.05 17.46
N TYR A 162 11.84 -5.09 18.20
CA TYR A 162 12.55 -4.36 19.25
C TYR A 162 12.33 -4.98 20.63
#